data_f1ab1fe0d32fe30a16fc2768ce2f079f
#
_entry.id   f1ab1fe0d32fe30a16fc2768ce2f079f
#
_cell.length_a   1.000
_cell.length_b   1.000
_cell.length_c   1.000
_cell.angle_alpha   90.00
_cell.angle_beta   90.00
_cell.angle_gamma   90.00
#
_symmetry.space_group_name_H-M   'P 1'
#
loop_
_entity.id
_entity.type
_entity.pdbx_description
1 polymer ?
#
loop_
_entity_poly.entity_id
_entity_poly.type
_entity_poly.pdbx_seq_one_letter_code
_entity_poly.pdbx_strand_id
1 'polypeptide(L)'
;ELVDLIQQAMDHEGFSFINVFSPCVTYNKRNSYDWFKEHLVALPEGYDPTDRATALKTLGDTDGLVTGLIYQNTSKPSFEKAMAAANGGPHPRPLTEDVVKPDQALFDSLCNQFK
;
A
#
# COMPACT_ATOMS: atom_id res chain seq x y z
N GLU A 1 16.58 -10.26 1.47
CA GLU A 1 15.24 -10.45 0.87
C GLU A 1 14.22 -9.47 1.47
N LEU A 2 13.89 -9.48 2.80
CA LEU A 2 12.89 -8.54 3.35
C LEU A 2 13.33 -7.08 3.22
N VAL A 3 14.59 -6.77 3.50
CA VAL A 3 15.16 -5.43 3.35
C VAL A 3 15.04 -4.95 1.91
N ASP A 4 15.35 -5.82 0.95
CA ASP A 4 15.29 -5.47 -0.49
C ASP A 4 13.85 -5.23 -0.94
N LEU A 5 12.88 -6.01 -0.44
CA LEU A 5 11.46 -5.79 -0.70
C LEU A 5 10.95 -4.47 -0.10
N ILE A 6 11.39 -4.12 1.11
CA ILE A 6 11.06 -2.84 1.74
C ILE A 6 11.65 -1.69 0.90
N GLN A 7 12.88 -1.81 0.45
CA GLN A 7 13.53 -0.79 -0.36
C GLN A 7 12.82 -0.61 -1.71
N GLN A 8 12.49 -1.71 -2.39
CA GLN A 8 11.69 -1.67 -3.63
C GLN A 8 10.30 -1.02 -3.40
N ALA A 9 9.68 -1.29 -2.26
CA ALA A 9 8.39 -0.69 -1.93
C ALA A 9 8.50 0.82 -1.65
N MET A 10 9.61 1.29 -1.08
CA MET A 10 9.89 2.72 -0.87
C MET A 10 10.21 3.44 -2.17
N ASP A 11 10.91 2.76 -3.09
CA ASP A 11 11.29 3.32 -4.40
C ASP A 11 10.11 3.32 -5.39
N HIS A 12 9.05 2.55 -5.10
CA HIS A 12 7.87 2.49 -5.96
C HIS A 12 7.08 3.79 -5.94
N GLU A 13 6.85 4.36 -7.10
CA GLU A 13 6.01 5.55 -7.24
C GLU A 13 4.53 5.20 -7.15
N GLY A 14 3.95 5.33 -5.97
CA GLY A 14 2.56 5.02 -5.70
C GLY A 14 2.35 4.35 -4.35
N PHE A 15 1.23 3.63 -4.24
CA PHE A 15 0.91 2.86 -3.04
C PHE A 15 1.63 1.53 -3.04
N SER A 16 2.33 1.23 -1.94
CA SER A 16 2.96 -0.07 -1.68
C SER A 16 2.36 -0.73 -0.45
N PHE A 17 2.20 -2.05 -0.51
CA PHE A 17 1.72 -2.86 0.59
C PHE A 17 2.67 -4.03 0.83
N ILE A 18 3.15 -4.18 2.05
CA ILE A 18 4.03 -5.28 2.46
C ILE A 18 3.32 -6.07 3.56
N ASN A 19 3.14 -7.38 3.31
CA ASN A 19 2.66 -8.31 4.31
C ASN A 19 3.86 -9.05 4.91
N VAL A 20 4.03 -8.97 6.22
CA VAL A 20 5.12 -9.65 6.94
C VAL A 20 4.55 -10.72 7.86
N PHE A 21 4.88 -11.97 7.58
CA PHE A 21 4.52 -13.08 8.46
C PHE A 21 5.36 -13.04 9.75
N SER A 22 4.69 -12.74 10.85
CA SER A 22 5.32 -12.67 12.18
C SER A 22 4.55 -13.57 13.15
N PRO A 23 4.93 -14.85 13.29
CA PRO A 23 4.21 -15.78 14.14
C PRO A 23 4.34 -15.43 15.62
N CYS A 24 3.21 -15.41 16.33
CA CYS A 24 3.17 -15.24 17.77
C CYS A 24 3.16 -16.61 18.47
N VAL A 25 4.33 -17.11 18.87
CA VAL A 25 4.47 -18.44 19.48
C VAL A 25 3.84 -18.57 20.86
N THR A 26 3.49 -17.47 21.50
CA THR A 26 2.80 -17.47 22.80
C THR A 26 1.35 -17.90 22.68
N TYR A 27 0.62 -17.33 21.73
CA TYR A 27 -0.81 -17.57 21.55
C TYR A 27 -1.12 -18.54 20.42
N ASN A 28 -0.34 -18.51 19.32
CA ASN A 28 -0.53 -19.39 18.19
C ASN A 28 0.50 -20.52 18.19
N LYS A 29 0.08 -21.71 18.64
CA LYS A 29 0.91 -22.91 18.66
C LYS A 29 0.91 -23.68 17.33
N ARG A 30 0.00 -23.35 16.39
CA ARG A 30 -0.15 -24.06 15.11
C ARG A 30 0.78 -23.51 14.06
N ASN A 31 0.77 -22.20 13.85
CA ASN A 31 1.58 -21.52 12.85
C ASN A 31 2.84 -20.96 13.50
N SER A 32 3.76 -21.87 13.86
CA SER A 32 5.07 -21.55 14.43
C SER A 32 6.06 -21.07 13.36
N TYR A 33 7.26 -20.64 13.78
CA TYR A 33 8.33 -20.30 12.83
C TYR A 33 8.69 -21.49 11.92
N ASP A 34 8.74 -22.71 12.47
CA ASP A 34 9.07 -23.89 11.70
C ASP A 34 7.95 -24.24 10.71
N TRP A 35 6.69 -24.09 11.14
CA TRP A 35 5.56 -24.23 10.22
C TRP A 35 5.65 -23.28 9.02
N PHE A 36 5.96 -22.00 9.24
CA PHE A 36 6.14 -21.05 8.14
C PHE A 36 7.31 -21.40 7.23
N LYS A 37 8.44 -21.87 7.80
CA LYS A 37 9.58 -22.33 6.99
C LYS A 37 9.24 -23.50 6.06
N GLU A 38 8.35 -24.38 6.50
CA GLU A 38 7.92 -25.56 5.72
C GLU A 38 6.86 -25.22 4.66
N HIS A 39 6.04 -24.20 4.92
CA HIS A 39 4.87 -23.90 4.08
C HIS A 39 5.05 -22.68 3.17
N LEU A 40 5.98 -21.79 3.47
CA LEU A 40 6.25 -20.64 2.61
C LEU A 40 6.96 -21.06 1.32
N VAL A 41 6.41 -20.62 0.20
CA VAL A 41 6.95 -20.89 -1.13
C VAL A 41 7.57 -19.61 -1.68
N ALA A 42 8.78 -19.70 -2.22
CA ALA A 42 9.36 -18.60 -2.98
C ALA A 42 8.73 -18.50 -4.37
N LEU A 43 8.63 -17.30 -4.92
CA LEU A 43 8.20 -17.12 -6.30
C LEU A 43 9.13 -17.89 -7.25
N PRO A 44 8.60 -18.49 -8.32
CA PRO A 44 9.40 -19.24 -9.27
C PRO A 44 10.38 -18.32 -10.02
N GLU A 45 11.47 -18.93 -10.49
CA GLU A 45 12.43 -18.23 -11.36
C GLU A 45 11.72 -17.76 -12.66
N GLY A 46 11.96 -16.52 -13.04
CA GLY A 46 11.31 -15.91 -14.21
C GLY A 46 9.88 -15.44 -13.97
N TYR A 47 9.44 -15.37 -12.71
CA TYR A 47 8.14 -14.80 -12.37
C TYR A 47 8.05 -13.32 -12.80
N ASP A 48 6.97 -12.96 -13.51
CA ASP A 48 6.68 -11.58 -13.91
C ASP A 48 5.69 -10.94 -12.92
N PRO A 49 6.13 -10.02 -12.05
CA PRO A 49 5.25 -9.33 -11.11
C PRO A 49 4.32 -8.33 -11.78
N THR A 50 4.48 -8.00 -13.06
CA THR A 50 3.59 -7.08 -13.76
C THR A 50 2.31 -7.76 -14.28
N ASP A 51 2.30 -9.08 -14.38
CA ASP A 51 1.11 -9.84 -14.76
C ASP A 51 0.18 -10.06 -13.57
N ARG A 52 -0.91 -9.28 -13.56
CA ARG A 52 -1.93 -9.36 -12.52
C ARG A 52 -2.65 -10.72 -12.48
N ALA A 53 -2.84 -11.35 -13.63
CA ALA A 53 -3.55 -12.65 -13.68
C ALA A 53 -2.70 -13.74 -13.03
N THR A 54 -1.42 -13.78 -13.36
CA THR A 54 -0.46 -14.69 -12.75
C THR A 54 -0.30 -14.42 -11.25
N ALA A 55 -0.27 -13.14 -10.81
CA ALA A 55 -0.21 -12.80 -9.39
C ALA A 55 -1.41 -13.32 -8.60
N LEU A 56 -2.63 -13.13 -9.10
CA LEU A 56 -3.86 -13.65 -8.48
C LEU A 56 -3.90 -15.17 -8.45
N LYS A 57 -3.47 -15.82 -9.54
CA LYS A 57 -3.39 -17.28 -9.60
C LYS A 57 -2.39 -17.82 -8.58
N THR A 58 -1.20 -17.23 -8.49
CA THR A 58 -0.15 -17.64 -7.55
C THR A 58 -0.65 -17.54 -6.10
N LEU A 59 -1.32 -16.44 -5.74
CA LEU A 59 -1.91 -16.28 -4.41
C LEU A 59 -2.97 -17.34 -4.10
N GLY A 60 -3.81 -17.68 -5.08
CA GLY A 60 -4.81 -18.74 -4.94
C GLY A 60 -4.19 -20.13 -4.79
N ASP A 61 -3.21 -20.45 -5.62
CA ASP A 61 -2.54 -21.77 -5.62
C ASP A 61 -1.70 -22.02 -4.35
N THR A 62 -1.27 -20.95 -3.67
CA THR A 62 -0.41 -21.05 -2.46
C THR A 62 -1.15 -20.68 -1.18
N ASP A 63 -2.45 -20.44 -1.20
CA ASP A 63 -3.22 -19.89 -0.07
C ASP A 63 -2.58 -18.62 0.54
N GLY A 64 -1.91 -17.83 -0.30
CA GLY A 64 -1.18 -16.63 0.10
C GLY A 64 0.16 -16.88 0.80
N LEU A 65 0.61 -18.13 0.93
CA LEU A 65 1.86 -18.52 1.57
C LEU A 65 3.04 -18.44 0.58
N VAL A 66 3.21 -17.30 -0.04
CA VAL A 66 4.25 -17.04 -1.02
C VAL A 66 5.09 -15.82 -0.62
N THR A 67 6.39 -15.86 -0.90
CA THR A 67 7.33 -14.77 -0.60
C THR A 67 7.95 -14.19 -1.87
N GLY A 68 8.11 -12.88 -1.91
CA GLY A 68 8.70 -12.14 -3.01
C GLY A 68 7.86 -10.95 -3.44
N LEU A 69 8.22 -10.32 -4.54
CA LEU A 69 7.45 -9.25 -5.17
C LEU A 69 6.31 -9.86 -6.00
N ILE A 70 5.12 -9.93 -5.40
CA ILE A 70 3.98 -10.65 -5.98
C ILE A 70 3.34 -9.88 -7.14
N TYR A 71 3.14 -8.56 -6.95
CA TYR A 71 2.54 -7.73 -7.98
C TYR A 71 3.06 -6.30 -7.94
N GLN A 72 3.33 -5.75 -9.12
CA GLN A 72 3.73 -4.37 -9.30
C GLN A 72 3.04 -3.78 -10.53
N ASN A 73 2.31 -2.68 -10.36
CA ASN A 73 1.72 -1.95 -11.47
C ASN A 73 2.50 -0.65 -11.73
N THR A 74 3.23 -0.61 -12.82
CA THR A 74 4.01 0.56 -13.24
C THR A 74 3.28 1.46 -14.24
N SER A 75 2.08 1.06 -14.70
CA SER A 75 1.32 1.80 -15.71
C SER A 75 0.36 2.84 -15.12
N LYS A 76 0.01 2.72 -13.83
CA LYS A 76 -0.87 3.69 -13.17
C LYS A 76 -0.05 4.83 -12.55
N PRO A 77 -0.50 6.08 -12.71
CA PRO A 77 0.13 7.20 -12.04
C PRO A 77 -0.06 7.09 -10.51
N SER A 78 0.85 7.69 -9.75
CA SER A 78 0.65 7.88 -8.31
C SER A 78 -0.62 8.70 -8.03
N PHE A 79 -1.13 8.61 -6.80
CA PHE A 79 -2.30 9.38 -6.37
C PHE A 79 -2.11 10.88 -6.61
N GLU A 80 -0.94 11.42 -6.30
CA GLU A 80 -0.61 12.83 -6.50
C GLU A 80 -0.66 13.22 -7.98
N LYS A 81 -0.08 12.40 -8.86
CA LYS A 81 -0.14 12.65 -10.31
C LYS A 81 -1.56 12.56 -10.86
N ALA A 82 -2.35 11.59 -10.38
CA ALA A 82 -3.74 11.45 -10.78
C ALA A 82 -4.58 12.65 -10.32
N MET A 83 -4.39 13.11 -9.09
CA MET A 83 -5.03 14.32 -8.57
C MET A 83 -4.61 15.56 -9.32
N ALA A 84 -3.31 15.73 -9.57
CA ALA A 84 -2.81 16.88 -10.35
C ALA A 84 -3.46 16.91 -11.74
N ALA A 85 -3.54 15.78 -12.42
CA ALA A 85 -4.19 15.68 -13.73
C ALA A 85 -5.68 16.05 -13.67
N ALA A 86 -6.40 15.59 -12.64
CA ALA A 86 -7.82 15.90 -12.44
C ALA A 86 -8.08 17.37 -12.11
N ASN A 87 -7.14 18.05 -11.45
CA ASN A 87 -7.26 19.44 -11.02
C ASN A 87 -6.61 20.45 -11.98
N GLY A 88 -6.17 20.00 -13.16
CA GLY A 88 -5.58 20.89 -14.18
C GLY A 88 -4.11 21.25 -13.92
N GLY A 89 -3.41 20.54 -13.04
CA GLY A 89 -1.99 20.73 -12.77
C GLY A 89 -1.59 20.33 -11.36
N PRO A 90 -0.29 20.31 -11.07
CA PRO A 90 0.21 20.02 -9.73
C PRO A 90 -0.28 21.10 -8.75
N HIS A 91 -0.62 20.67 -7.54
CA HIS A 91 -1.02 21.61 -6.50
C HIS A 91 0.14 22.57 -6.19
N PRO A 92 -0.07 23.90 -6.23
CA PRO A 92 1.02 24.87 -6.13
C PRO A 92 1.70 24.89 -4.75
N ARG A 93 1.07 24.27 -3.74
CA ARG A 93 1.56 24.18 -2.36
C ARG A 93 1.27 22.80 -1.79
N PRO A 94 2.06 22.31 -0.81
CA PRO A 94 1.70 21.13 -0.05
C PRO A 94 0.30 21.24 0.55
N LEU A 95 -0.50 20.17 0.53
CA LEU A 95 -1.85 20.15 1.10
C LEU A 95 -1.87 20.56 2.59
N THR A 96 -0.75 20.37 3.29
CA THR A 96 -0.56 20.79 4.67
C THR A 96 -0.47 22.31 4.85
N GLU A 97 -0.18 23.05 3.78
CA GLU A 97 -0.11 24.52 3.78
C GLU A 97 -1.45 25.17 3.41
N ASP A 98 -2.36 24.42 2.80
CA ASP A 98 -3.73 24.85 2.53
C ASP A 98 -4.60 24.73 3.79
N VAL A 99 -4.14 25.30 4.86
CA VAL A 99 -5.01 25.54 6.00
C VAL A 99 -6.02 26.59 5.52
N VAL A 100 -7.23 26.15 5.19
CA VAL A 100 -8.36 27.05 5.01
C VAL A 100 -8.42 27.88 6.27
N LYS A 101 -7.99 29.13 6.20
CA LYS A 101 -8.22 30.07 7.30
C LYS A 101 -9.73 30.20 7.38
N PRO A 102 -10.38 29.71 8.43
CA PRO A 102 -11.81 29.80 8.54
C PRO A 102 -12.16 31.31 8.46
N ASP A 103 -13.08 31.66 7.58
CA ASP A 103 -13.67 32.96 7.61
C ASP A 103 -14.43 33.09 8.95
N GLN A 104 -13.82 33.80 9.90
CA GLN A 104 -14.36 33.94 11.25
C GLN A 104 -15.78 34.54 11.22
N ALA A 105 -16.06 35.42 10.30
CA ALA A 105 -17.40 36.06 10.17
C ALA A 105 -18.43 34.99 9.70
N LEU A 106 -18.05 34.13 8.74
CA LEU A 106 -18.91 33.04 8.30
C LEU A 106 -19.14 32.03 9.44
N PHE A 107 -18.09 31.65 10.17
CA PHE A 107 -18.19 30.77 11.31
C PHE A 107 -19.11 31.30 12.40
N ASP A 108 -18.95 32.59 12.78
CA ASP A 108 -19.80 33.24 13.79
C ASP A 108 -21.26 33.36 13.32
N SER A 109 -21.48 33.61 12.03
CA SER A 109 -22.82 33.63 11.42
C SER A 109 -23.49 32.25 11.52
N LEU A 110 -22.75 31.17 11.20
CA LEU A 110 -23.27 29.80 11.33
C LEU A 110 -23.59 29.47 12.79
N CYS A 111 -22.70 29.78 13.72
CA CYS A 111 -22.95 29.54 15.14
C CYS A 111 -24.15 30.28 15.70
N ASN A 112 -24.43 31.48 15.20
CA ASN A 112 -25.60 32.28 15.64
C ASN A 112 -26.96 31.76 15.13
N GLN A 113 -26.96 30.93 14.06
CA GLN A 113 -28.19 30.28 13.58
C GLN A 113 -28.68 29.15 14.51
N PHE A 114 -27.83 28.68 15.42
CA PHE A 114 -28.13 27.58 16.33
C PHE A 114 -28.28 28.01 17.81
N LYS A 115 -28.35 29.33 18.06
CA LYS A 115 -28.68 29.91 19.35
C LYS A 115 -30.16 30.25 19.42
#